data_a9ba1f4809f536df8ec0f19003fa3a05
#
_entry.id   a9ba1f4809f536df8ec0f19003fa3a05
#
_cell.length_a   1.000
_cell.length_b   1.000
_cell.length_c   1.000
_cell.angle_alpha   90.00
_cell.angle_beta   90.00
_cell.angle_gamma   90.00
#
_symmetry.space_group_name_H-M   'P 1'
#
loop_
_entity.id
_entity.type
_entity.pdbx_description
1 polymer ?
#
loop_
_entity_poly.entity_id
_entity_poly.type
_entity_poly.pdbx_seq_one_letter_code
_entity_poly.pdbx_strand_id
1 'polypeptide(L)'
;MGRERLCSPVKFRRLGFLLALVALLPSSLWARDAREQARIDFLIHGVETTARVKFIRNGSEYDGAAAASHLRMKLGYAGERVKTAEDFVKYCASESSFTHQNYKIRTADGTTTDAATYFHAKLREFDEKH
;
A
#
# COMPACT_ATOMS: atom_id res chain seq x y z
N MET A 1 82.27 -6.11 -24.02
CA MET A 1 81.80 -5.21 -22.94
C MET A 1 80.28 -5.29 -22.84
N GLY A 2 79.85 -6.22 -22.02
CA GLY A 2 78.46 -6.46 -21.77
C GLY A 2 77.92 -5.42 -20.83
N ARG A 3 76.93 -4.68 -21.31
CA ARG A 3 76.14 -3.87 -20.42
C ARG A 3 74.86 -4.62 -20.16
N GLU A 4 74.84 -5.23 -19.02
CA GLU A 4 73.61 -5.83 -18.49
C GLU A 4 72.62 -4.72 -18.24
N ARG A 5 71.58 -4.76 -19.04
CA ARG A 5 70.42 -3.90 -18.77
C ARG A 5 69.61 -4.58 -17.73
N LEU A 6 69.70 -4.09 -16.52
CA LEU A 6 68.80 -4.46 -15.47
C LEU A 6 67.37 -4.09 -15.87
N CYS A 7 66.58 -5.09 -16.19
CA CYS A 7 65.15 -4.92 -16.27
C CYS A 7 64.65 -4.58 -14.89
N SER A 8 64.22 -3.38 -14.73
CA SER A 8 63.52 -2.96 -13.51
C SER A 8 62.28 -3.85 -13.32
N PRO A 9 62.11 -4.47 -12.17
CA PRO A 9 60.88 -5.18 -11.93
C PRO A 9 59.72 -4.22 -11.96
N VAL A 10 58.82 -4.43 -12.86
CA VAL A 10 57.55 -3.74 -12.86
C VAL A 10 56.86 -4.08 -11.54
N LYS A 11 56.85 -3.14 -10.63
CA LYS A 11 56.05 -3.28 -9.42
C LYS A 11 54.61 -3.30 -9.85
N PHE A 12 54.03 -4.48 -9.93
CA PHE A 12 52.57 -4.60 -9.96
C PHE A 12 52.06 -4.01 -8.66
N ARG A 13 51.64 -2.76 -8.73
CA ARG A 13 50.75 -2.20 -7.72
C ARG A 13 49.51 -3.06 -7.77
N ARG A 14 49.39 -3.91 -6.78
CA ARG A 14 48.11 -4.55 -6.52
C ARG A 14 47.14 -3.45 -6.34
N LEU A 15 46.39 -3.15 -7.40
CA LEU A 15 45.15 -2.42 -7.27
C LEU A 15 44.29 -3.26 -6.35
N GLY A 16 44.22 -2.86 -5.09
CA GLY A 16 43.23 -3.39 -4.21
C GLY A 16 41.88 -3.13 -4.86
N PHE A 17 41.23 -4.18 -5.33
CA PHE A 17 39.83 -4.16 -5.59
C PHE A 17 39.19 -3.85 -4.24
N LEU A 18 38.96 -2.60 -3.99
CA LEU A 18 37.92 -2.17 -3.05
C LEU A 18 36.63 -2.67 -3.68
N LEU A 19 36.24 -3.90 -3.32
CA LEU A 19 34.88 -4.34 -3.39
C LEU A 19 34.11 -3.34 -2.55
N ALA A 20 33.58 -2.32 -3.21
CA ALA A 20 32.50 -1.52 -2.68
C ALA A 20 31.36 -2.50 -2.47
N LEU A 21 31.25 -3.03 -1.25
CA LEU A 21 30.08 -3.71 -0.78
C LEU A 21 28.97 -2.64 -0.77
N VAL A 22 28.33 -2.45 -1.91
CA VAL A 22 27.08 -1.74 -1.99
C VAL A 22 26.13 -2.56 -1.15
N ALA A 23 26.02 -2.18 0.11
CA ALA A 23 24.98 -2.68 0.97
C ALA A 23 23.67 -2.32 0.26
N LEU A 24 23.08 -3.28 -0.41
CA LEU A 24 21.69 -3.27 -0.83
C LEU A 24 20.89 -3.20 0.48
N LEU A 25 20.73 -1.97 0.98
CA LEU A 25 19.77 -1.72 2.02
C LEU A 25 18.41 -2.15 1.45
N PRO A 26 17.71 -3.07 2.11
CA PRO A 26 16.41 -3.47 1.65
C PRO A 26 15.54 -2.22 1.61
N SER A 27 15.07 -1.88 0.43
CA SER A 27 14.13 -0.77 0.19
C SER A 27 12.78 -0.98 0.91
N SER A 28 12.68 -2.04 1.70
CA SER A 28 11.48 -2.45 2.43
C SER A 28 11.13 -1.60 3.65
N LEU A 29 11.98 -0.65 4.05
CA LEU A 29 11.67 0.24 5.19
C LEU A 29 10.51 1.20 4.91
N TRP A 30 10.13 1.38 3.66
CA TRP A 30 9.06 2.30 3.23
C TRP A 30 7.87 1.59 2.59
N ALA A 31 8.02 0.32 2.24
CA ALA A 31 6.93 -0.47 1.69
C ALA A 31 5.98 -0.92 2.80
N ARG A 32 4.67 -0.82 2.51
CA ARG A 32 3.65 -1.41 3.37
C ARG A 32 3.89 -2.91 3.49
N ASP A 33 3.68 -3.45 4.70
CA ASP A 33 3.73 -4.88 4.94
C ASP A 33 2.82 -5.63 3.95
N ALA A 34 3.28 -6.76 3.41
CA ALA A 34 2.55 -7.53 2.40
C ALA A 34 1.19 -8.01 2.91
N ARG A 35 1.08 -8.34 4.20
CA ARG A 35 -0.19 -8.72 4.81
C ARG A 35 -1.14 -7.53 4.88
N GLU A 36 -0.65 -6.37 5.28
CA GLU A 36 -1.46 -5.15 5.33
C GLU A 36 -1.92 -4.71 3.94
N GLN A 37 -1.08 -4.87 2.93
CA GLN A 37 -1.48 -4.64 1.55
C GLN A 37 -2.60 -5.60 1.13
N ALA A 38 -2.47 -6.89 1.44
CA ALA A 38 -3.51 -7.88 1.15
C ALA A 38 -4.84 -7.57 1.85
N ARG A 39 -4.80 -7.10 3.10
CA ARG A 39 -5.99 -6.65 3.84
C ARG A 39 -6.68 -5.47 3.17
N ILE A 40 -5.90 -4.48 2.73
CA ILE A 40 -6.43 -3.31 2.01
C ILE A 40 -7.03 -3.73 0.66
N ASP A 41 -6.33 -4.55 -0.11
CA ASP A 41 -6.80 -5.04 -1.40
C ASP A 41 -8.10 -5.84 -1.25
N PHE A 42 -8.20 -6.64 -0.20
CA PHE A 42 -9.43 -7.37 0.14
C PHE A 42 -10.62 -6.42 0.37
N LEU A 43 -10.41 -5.32 1.09
CA LEU A 43 -11.47 -4.34 1.33
C LEU A 43 -11.93 -3.66 0.03
N ILE A 44 -10.99 -3.21 -0.79
CA ILE A 44 -11.28 -2.50 -2.04
C ILE A 44 -11.96 -3.45 -3.03
N HIS A 45 -11.40 -4.64 -3.20
CA HIS A 45 -11.97 -5.66 -4.09
C HIS A 45 -13.36 -6.12 -3.63
N GLY A 46 -13.55 -6.23 -2.33
CA GLY A 46 -14.86 -6.58 -1.75
C GLY A 46 -15.94 -5.57 -2.11
N VAL A 47 -15.65 -4.27 -2.03
CA VAL A 47 -16.59 -3.23 -2.46
C VAL A 47 -16.84 -3.27 -3.97
N GLU A 48 -15.78 -3.49 -4.76
CA GLU A 48 -15.86 -3.53 -6.22
C GLU A 48 -16.73 -4.67 -6.74
N THR A 49 -16.67 -5.84 -6.09
CA THR A 49 -17.26 -7.07 -6.59
C THR A 49 -18.56 -7.48 -5.90
N THR A 50 -18.86 -6.92 -4.73
CA THR A 50 -20.10 -7.26 -4.02
C THR A 50 -21.32 -6.66 -4.73
N ALA A 51 -22.19 -7.51 -5.22
CA ALA A 51 -23.40 -7.08 -5.92
C ALA A 51 -24.31 -6.23 -5.02
N ARG A 52 -24.90 -5.19 -5.62
CA ARG A 52 -25.91 -4.30 -4.99
C ARG A 52 -25.41 -3.53 -3.76
N VAL A 53 -24.12 -3.49 -3.50
CA VAL A 53 -23.55 -2.57 -2.52
C VAL A 53 -23.51 -1.17 -3.12
N LYS A 54 -23.97 -0.17 -2.34
CA LYS A 54 -23.86 1.23 -2.67
C LYS A 54 -22.99 1.94 -1.65
N PHE A 55 -22.04 2.69 -2.15
CA PHE A 55 -21.21 3.57 -1.34
C PHE A 55 -21.82 4.97 -1.36
N ILE A 56 -22.05 5.54 -0.19
CA ILE A 56 -22.70 6.85 -0.06
C ILE A 56 -21.67 7.86 0.43
N ARG A 57 -21.47 8.90 -0.36
CA ARG A 57 -20.55 9.99 -0.09
C ARG A 57 -21.26 11.32 -0.30
N ASN A 58 -21.29 12.16 0.75
CA ASN A 58 -21.93 13.48 0.70
C ASN A 58 -23.37 13.43 0.14
N GLY A 59 -24.13 12.42 0.53
CA GLY A 59 -25.51 12.23 0.08
C GLY A 59 -25.69 11.62 -1.31
N SER A 60 -24.60 11.40 -2.06
CA SER A 60 -24.63 10.76 -3.38
C SER A 60 -24.27 9.30 -3.31
N GLU A 61 -24.94 8.48 -4.11
CA GLU A 61 -24.68 7.05 -4.18
C GLU A 61 -23.75 6.72 -5.34
N TYR A 62 -22.83 5.78 -5.08
CA TYR A 62 -21.88 5.26 -6.04
C TYR A 62 -21.96 3.73 -6.05
N ASP A 63 -21.81 3.14 -7.23
CA ASP A 63 -21.66 1.69 -7.34
C ASP A 63 -20.28 1.21 -6.83
N GLY A 64 -20.11 -0.11 -6.76
CA GLY A 64 -18.87 -0.70 -6.24
C GLY A 64 -17.64 -0.32 -7.05
N ALA A 65 -17.73 -0.24 -8.37
CA ALA A 65 -16.60 0.11 -9.23
C ALA A 65 -16.16 1.57 -9.01
N ALA A 66 -17.11 2.49 -8.95
CA ALA A 66 -16.83 3.91 -8.67
C ALA A 66 -16.28 4.10 -7.26
N ALA A 67 -16.83 3.39 -6.27
CA ALA A 67 -16.34 3.41 -4.90
C ALA A 67 -14.89 2.88 -4.80
N ALA A 68 -14.60 1.75 -5.41
CA ALA A 68 -13.25 1.17 -5.42
C ALA A 68 -12.24 2.12 -6.07
N SER A 69 -12.60 2.72 -7.19
CA SER A 69 -11.78 3.73 -7.87
C SER A 69 -11.45 4.92 -6.97
N HIS A 70 -12.45 5.43 -6.27
CA HIS A 70 -12.30 6.53 -5.31
C HIS A 70 -11.40 6.15 -4.13
N LEU A 71 -11.57 4.94 -3.58
CA LEU A 71 -10.74 4.45 -2.48
C LEU A 71 -9.28 4.27 -2.90
N ARG A 72 -9.02 3.77 -4.11
CA ARG A 72 -7.65 3.66 -4.67
C ARG A 72 -7.01 5.04 -4.84
N MET A 73 -7.76 6.01 -5.33
CA MET A 73 -7.30 7.39 -5.46
C MET A 73 -6.93 7.98 -4.09
N LYS A 74 -7.79 7.85 -3.07
CA LYS A 74 -7.50 8.31 -1.72
C LYS A 74 -6.29 7.62 -1.10
N LEU A 75 -6.13 6.32 -1.34
CA LEU A 75 -4.95 5.56 -0.91
C LEU A 75 -3.66 6.13 -1.51
N GLY A 76 -3.68 6.46 -2.80
CA GLY A 76 -2.55 7.11 -3.47
C GLY A 76 -2.18 8.46 -2.85
N TYR A 77 -3.17 9.29 -2.55
CA TYR A 77 -2.94 10.58 -1.88
C TYR A 77 -2.48 10.44 -0.42
N ALA A 78 -3.00 9.47 0.29
CA ALA A 78 -2.60 9.24 1.68
C ALA A 78 -1.16 8.73 1.79
N GLY A 79 -0.69 7.97 0.81
CA GLY A 79 0.68 7.52 0.69
C GLY A 79 1.18 6.82 1.96
N GLU A 80 2.28 7.31 2.50
CA GLU A 80 2.97 6.74 3.67
C GLU A 80 2.20 6.84 5.00
N ARG A 81 1.14 7.63 5.06
CA ARG A 81 0.27 7.67 6.24
C ARG A 81 -0.53 6.38 6.43
N VAL A 82 -0.70 5.61 5.36
CA VAL A 82 -1.40 4.33 5.39
C VAL A 82 -0.38 3.20 5.45
N LYS A 83 -0.09 2.72 6.63
CA LYS A 83 0.79 1.57 6.88
C LYS A 83 0.01 0.29 7.14
N THR A 84 -1.18 0.40 7.70
CA THR A 84 -2.06 -0.71 8.05
C THR A 84 -3.41 -0.59 7.35
N ALA A 85 -4.18 -1.67 7.35
CA ALA A 85 -5.56 -1.64 6.86
C ALA A 85 -6.46 -0.75 7.74
N GLU A 86 -6.19 -0.67 9.02
CA GLU A 86 -6.86 0.25 9.94
C GLU A 86 -6.57 1.71 9.58
N ASP A 87 -5.32 2.06 9.23
CA ASP A 87 -4.98 3.38 8.70
C ASP A 87 -5.74 3.69 7.42
N PHE A 88 -5.86 2.70 6.52
CA PHE A 88 -6.64 2.84 5.30
C PHE A 88 -8.10 3.16 5.60
N VAL A 89 -8.73 2.43 6.50
CA VAL A 89 -10.11 2.71 6.92
C VAL A 89 -10.21 4.13 7.48
N LYS A 90 -9.31 4.50 8.38
CA LYS A 90 -9.29 5.81 9.02
C LYS A 90 -9.12 6.97 8.04
N TYR A 91 -8.12 6.89 7.16
CA TYR A 91 -7.74 8.02 6.30
C TYR A 91 -8.42 8.04 4.94
N CYS A 92 -8.86 6.88 4.44
CA CYS A 92 -9.39 6.75 3.08
C CYS A 92 -10.85 6.39 3.01
N ALA A 93 -11.38 5.64 3.97
CA ALA A 93 -12.66 4.96 3.84
C ALA A 93 -13.72 5.39 4.88
N SER A 94 -13.40 6.30 5.80
CA SER A 94 -14.31 6.69 6.87
C SER A 94 -15.13 7.92 6.56
N GLU A 95 -14.52 8.95 5.99
CA GLU A 95 -15.15 10.24 5.80
C GLU A 95 -14.61 11.01 4.59
N SER A 96 -15.36 12.00 4.17
CA SER A 96 -14.94 12.97 3.17
C SER A 96 -13.85 13.88 3.72
N SER A 97 -12.75 14.00 2.98
CA SER A 97 -11.64 14.90 3.34
C SER A 97 -12.02 16.38 3.33
N PHE A 98 -13.10 16.75 2.65
CA PHE A 98 -13.58 18.14 2.53
C PHE A 98 -14.70 18.47 3.48
N THR A 99 -15.70 17.61 3.59
CA THR A 99 -16.93 17.89 4.35
C THR A 99 -16.92 17.25 5.73
N HIS A 100 -16.01 16.33 6.00
CA HIS A 100 -15.93 15.50 7.21
C HIS A 100 -17.23 14.71 7.49
N GLN A 101 -18.07 14.54 6.48
CA GLN A 101 -19.23 13.66 6.59
C GLN A 101 -18.81 12.22 6.44
N ASN A 102 -19.33 11.37 7.33
CA ASN A 102 -19.06 9.94 7.29
C ASN A 102 -19.56 9.34 5.98
N TYR A 103 -18.72 8.51 5.37
CA TYR A 103 -19.14 7.63 4.30
C TYR A 103 -20.05 6.54 4.86
N LYS A 104 -21.01 6.13 4.05
CA LYS A 104 -21.93 5.04 4.41
C LYS A 104 -21.93 3.97 3.33
N ILE A 105 -22.27 2.77 3.74
CA ILE A 105 -22.49 1.66 2.83
C ILE A 105 -23.90 1.15 3.02
N ARG A 106 -24.61 1.01 1.90
CA ARG A 106 -25.90 0.32 1.86
C ARG A 106 -25.70 -1.04 1.22
N THR A 107 -26.03 -2.08 1.95
CA THR A 107 -25.96 -3.48 1.48
C THR A 107 -27.23 -3.88 0.74
N ALA A 108 -27.21 -5.06 0.08
CA ALA A 108 -28.30 -5.55 -0.76
C ALA A 108 -29.64 -5.72 0.00
N ASP A 109 -29.58 -5.95 1.30
CA ASP A 109 -30.77 -6.05 2.17
C ASP A 109 -31.39 -4.68 2.55
N GLY A 110 -30.81 -3.59 2.08
CA GLY A 110 -31.25 -2.22 2.35
C GLY A 110 -30.67 -1.60 3.63
N THR A 111 -29.87 -2.36 4.40
CA THR A 111 -29.23 -1.83 5.61
C THR A 111 -28.16 -0.83 5.25
N THR A 112 -28.17 0.34 5.90
CA THR A 112 -27.17 1.38 5.75
C THR A 112 -26.38 1.53 7.04
N THR A 113 -25.06 1.42 6.95
CA THR A 113 -24.14 1.57 8.07
C THR A 113 -23.03 2.55 7.72
N ASP A 114 -22.31 3.04 8.73
CA ASP A 114 -21.09 3.79 8.48
C ASP A 114 -20.06 2.89 7.79
N ALA A 115 -19.38 3.45 6.79
CA ALA A 115 -18.39 2.70 6.02
C ALA A 115 -17.26 2.16 6.89
N ALA A 116 -16.82 2.94 7.89
CA ALA A 116 -15.82 2.47 8.85
C ALA A 116 -16.26 1.19 9.56
N THR A 117 -17.51 1.12 10.04
CA THR A 117 -18.08 -0.07 10.69
C THR A 117 -18.10 -1.27 9.75
N TYR A 118 -18.53 -1.04 8.51
CA TYR A 118 -18.55 -2.08 7.47
C TYR A 118 -17.14 -2.63 7.19
N PHE A 119 -16.17 -1.75 6.97
CA PHE A 119 -14.81 -2.15 6.65
C PHE A 119 -14.11 -2.85 7.81
N HIS A 120 -14.32 -2.41 9.05
CA HIS A 120 -13.78 -3.12 10.21
C HIS A 120 -14.39 -4.52 10.36
N ALA A 121 -15.67 -4.70 10.05
CA ALA A 121 -16.28 -6.03 10.02
C ALA A 121 -15.63 -6.93 8.95
N LYS A 122 -15.36 -6.37 7.77
CA LYS A 122 -14.67 -7.09 6.69
C LYS A 122 -13.22 -7.45 7.04
N LEU A 123 -12.50 -6.60 7.76
CA LEU A 123 -11.16 -6.93 8.25
C LEU A 123 -11.18 -8.11 9.23
N ARG A 124 -12.14 -8.16 10.12
CA ARG A 124 -12.31 -9.34 11.02
C ARG A 124 -12.56 -10.62 10.21
N GLU A 125 -13.43 -10.57 9.19
CA GLU A 125 -13.64 -11.72 8.30
C GLU A 125 -12.37 -12.18 7.59
N PHE A 126 -11.53 -11.27 7.16
CA PHE A 126 -10.24 -11.59 6.55
C PHE A 126 -9.31 -12.26 7.57
N ASP A 127 -9.18 -11.69 8.75
CA ASP A 127 -8.27 -12.17 9.79
C ASP A 127 -8.67 -13.54 10.34
N GLU A 128 -9.97 -13.87 10.36
CA GLU A 128 -10.48 -15.18 10.76
C GLU A 128 -10.16 -16.30 9.75
N LYS A 129 -9.91 -15.94 8.49
CA LYS A 129 -9.65 -16.89 7.40
C LYS A 129 -8.18 -17.06 7.05
N HIS A 130 -7.31 -16.19 7.55
CA HIS A 130 -5.89 -16.13 7.24
C HIS A 130 -5.03 -15.97 8.48
#